data_f41a53db3c07314bd4e9ed5e85ee1a88
#
_entry.id   f41a53db3c07314bd4e9ed5e85ee1a88
#
_cell.length_a   1.000
_cell.length_b   1.000
_cell.length_c   1.000
_cell.angle_alpha   90.00
_cell.angle_beta   90.00
_cell.angle_gamma   90.00
#
_symmetry.space_group_name_H-M   'P 1'
#
loop_
_entity.id
_entity.type
_entity.pdbx_description
1 polymer ?
#
loop_
_entity_poly.entity_id
_entity_poly.type
_entity_poly.pdbx_seq_one_letter_code
_entity_poly.pdbx_strand_id
1 'polypeptide(L)'
;MQQFCGVNVIAYYSTSIFRDGGYSLSEALLVSMGGGIINFLFAIPAIYTIDTFGRRNLLLVTFPLMAACLFFTGGVFNIPESNRDPRIACITTGLYLFMAVYSPGLGPVPFTYSAEAFPLHIRDIGMASSTAITWGFNFIISFTWPALRRSFGDTGAFSWYGAWNIFGFVFCYFLLPETKNLTLEELDNVFSVSNREHAAYYTRKLPWYLKKYILRKDVPPFPELYEFAANDGQYPQEKPDAKHIEGNNSVPPSADREVFSRTR
;
A
#
# COMPACT_ATOMS: atom_id res chain seq x y z
N MET A 1 -0.75 -3.70 -7.33
CA MET A 1 0.63 -3.32 -6.96
C MET A 1 1.34 -4.40 -6.15
N GLN A 2 0.72 -5.02 -5.16
CA GLN A 2 1.35 -6.08 -4.34
C GLN A 2 1.98 -7.18 -5.20
N GLN A 3 1.30 -7.67 -6.21
CA GLN A 3 1.84 -8.74 -7.06
C GLN A 3 3.00 -8.28 -7.94
N PHE A 4 2.91 -7.08 -8.48
CA PHE A 4 3.95 -6.50 -9.34
C PHE A 4 5.22 -6.09 -8.59
N CYS A 5 5.25 -6.15 -7.25
CA CYS A 5 6.51 -5.96 -6.50
C CYS A 5 7.51 -7.11 -6.70
N GLY A 6 7.06 -8.28 -7.17
CA GLY A 6 7.92 -9.42 -7.48
C GLY A 6 8.04 -10.46 -6.35
N VAL A 7 7.40 -10.27 -5.20
CA VAL A 7 7.56 -11.16 -4.04
C VAL A 7 7.19 -12.61 -4.36
N ASN A 8 6.06 -12.83 -5.04
CA ASN A 8 5.60 -14.19 -5.32
C ASN A 8 6.49 -14.90 -6.35
N VAL A 9 7.03 -14.16 -7.30
CA VAL A 9 8.05 -14.69 -8.22
C VAL A 9 9.28 -15.14 -7.46
N ILE A 10 9.79 -14.31 -6.55
CA ILE A 10 10.94 -14.66 -5.72
C ILE A 10 10.61 -15.87 -4.84
N ALA A 11 9.45 -15.91 -4.21
CA ALA A 11 9.04 -17.03 -3.35
C ALA A 11 8.93 -18.35 -4.12
N TYR A 12 8.27 -18.37 -5.28
CA TYR A 12 8.02 -19.59 -6.04
C TYR A 12 9.25 -20.09 -6.79
N TYR A 13 10.08 -19.18 -7.27
CA TYR A 13 11.26 -19.50 -8.06
C TYR A 13 12.58 -19.34 -7.30
N SER A 14 12.54 -19.11 -5.98
CA SER A 14 13.72 -18.89 -5.14
C SER A 14 14.79 -19.95 -5.33
N THR A 15 14.43 -21.23 -5.25
CA THR A 15 15.37 -22.33 -5.47
C THR A 15 16.02 -22.31 -6.84
N SER A 16 15.26 -22.00 -7.90
CA SER A 16 15.78 -21.84 -9.24
C SER A 16 16.74 -20.67 -9.35
N ILE A 17 16.35 -19.52 -8.80
CA ILE A 17 17.17 -18.28 -8.81
C ILE A 17 18.49 -18.52 -8.08
N PHE A 18 18.49 -19.20 -6.93
CA PHE A 18 19.70 -19.52 -6.20
C PHE A 18 20.58 -20.54 -6.94
N ARG A 19 20.00 -21.55 -7.58
CA ARG A 19 20.76 -22.51 -8.40
C ARG A 19 21.47 -21.81 -9.56
N ASP A 20 20.80 -20.91 -10.24
CA ASP A 20 21.36 -20.13 -11.34
C ASP A 20 22.42 -19.11 -10.85
N GLY A 21 22.30 -18.71 -9.56
CA GLY A 21 23.34 -17.95 -8.86
C GLY A 21 24.62 -18.76 -8.61
N GLY A 22 24.55 -20.11 -8.62
CA GLY A 22 25.68 -21.01 -8.42
C GLY A 22 25.58 -21.95 -7.21
N TYR A 23 24.46 -21.98 -6.50
CA TYR A 23 24.25 -22.93 -5.40
C TYR A 23 23.98 -24.36 -5.88
N SER A 24 24.39 -25.37 -5.08
CA SER A 24 23.89 -26.74 -5.23
C SER A 24 22.41 -26.80 -4.90
N LEU A 25 21.71 -27.88 -5.28
CA LEU A 25 20.29 -28.02 -5.02
C LEU A 25 19.95 -27.95 -3.53
N SER A 26 20.73 -28.64 -2.69
CA SER A 26 20.53 -28.67 -1.25
C SER A 26 20.76 -27.31 -0.59
N GLU A 27 21.82 -26.61 -1.00
CA GLU A 27 22.11 -25.25 -0.54
C GLU A 27 21.00 -24.28 -0.97
N ALA A 28 20.54 -24.34 -2.22
CA ALA A 28 19.47 -23.48 -2.72
C ALA A 28 18.15 -23.67 -1.96
N LEU A 29 17.82 -24.90 -1.57
CA LEU A 29 16.65 -25.19 -0.73
C LEU A 29 16.81 -24.59 0.68
N LEU A 30 17.99 -24.75 1.30
CA LEU A 30 18.27 -24.17 2.64
C LEU A 30 18.20 -22.64 2.62
N VAL A 31 18.80 -22.01 1.60
CA VAL A 31 18.76 -20.54 1.45
C VAL A 31 17.33 -20.06 1.15
N SER A 32 16.55 -20.80 0.36
CA SER A 32 15.14 -20.47 0.14
C SER A 32 14.32 -20.54 1.43
N MET A 33 14.56 -21.55 2.27
CA MET A 33 13.96 -21.66 3.60
C MET A 33 14.37 -20.48 4.50
N GLY A 34 15.64 -20.06 4.46
CA GLY A 34 16.13 -18.87 5.17
C GLY A 34 15.38 -17.61 4.77
N GLY A 35 15.09 -17.42 3.49
CA GLY A 35 14.25 -16.31 2.99
C GLY A 35 12.84 -16.33 3.58
N GLY A 36 12.22 -17.52 3.70
CA GLY A 36 10.93 -17.69 4.35
C GLY A 36 10.95 -17.35 5.85
N ILE A 37 12.01 -17.75 6.56
CA ILE A 37 12.20 -17.41 7.97
C ILE A 37 12.34 -15.89 8.15
N ILE A 38 13.14 -15.22 7.33
CA ILE A 38 13.29 -13.77 7.36
C ILE A 38 11.94 -13.08 7.11
N ASN A 39 11.20 -13.54 6.10
CA ASN A 39 9.87 -13.01 5.82
C ASN A 39 8.95 -13.12 7.05
N PHE A 40 8.93 -14.26 7.72
CA PHE A 40 8.14 -14.47 8.93
C PHE A 40 8.59 -13.55 10.09
N LEU A 41 9.90 -13.50 10.38
CA LEU A 41 10.43 -12.70 11.47
C LEU A 41 10.17 -11.20 11.28
N PHE A 42 10.32 -10.70 10.06
CA PHE A 42 10.07 -9.30 9.73
C PHE A 42 8.58 -8.95 9.57
N ALA A 43 7.69 -9.95 9.51
CA ALA A 43 6.25 -9.72 9.59
C ALA A 43 5.79 -9.39 11.03
N ILE A 44 6.50 -9.85 12.07
CA ILE A 44 6.14 -9.58 13.47
C ILE A 44 6.13 -8.07 13.78
N PRO A 45 7.15 -7.28 13.44
CA PRO A 45 7.12 -5.83 13.63
C PRO A 45 5.95 -5.13 12.93
N ALA A 46 5.40 -5.71 11.85
CA ALA A 46 4.27 -5.12 11.13
C ALA A 46 3.05 -4.89 12.03
N ILE A 47 2.84 -5.74 13.04
CA ILE A 47 1.73 -5.63 14.00
C ILE A 47 1.74 -4.26 14.70
N TYR A 48 2.93 -3.75 14.99
CA TYR A 48 3.09 -2.44 15.65
C TYR A 48 3.31 -1.30 14.64
N THR A 49 4.01 -1.56 13.56
CA THR A 49 4.40 -0.49 12.62
C THR A 49 3.23 -0.02 11.77
N ILE A 50 2.27 -0.89 11.45
CA ILE A 50 1.11 -0.54 10.63
C ILE A 50 0.25 0.56 11.29
N ASP A 51 0.07 0.50 12.61
CA ASP A 51 -0.69 1.49 13.37
C ASP A 51 0.15 2.69 13.83
N THR A 52 1.48 2.51 13.95
CA THR A 52 2.37 3.59 14.37
C THR A 52 2.75 4.50 13.22
N PHE A 53 3.18 3.94 12.08
CA PHE A 53 3.62 4.72 10.91
C PHE A 53 2.48 5.05 9.94
N GLY A 54 1.44 4.24 9.91
CA GLY A 54 0.35 4.35 8.96
C GLY A 54 0.58 3.54 7.68
N ARG A 55 -0.52 3.27 6.97
CA ARG A 55 -0.55 2.37 5.80
C ARG A 55 0.20 2.96 4.62
N ARG A 56 -0.11 4.21 4.31
CA ARG A 56 0.51 4.94 3.18
C ARG A 56 2.00 5.17 3.41
N ASN A 57 2.40 5.61 4.60
CA ASN A 57 3.80 5.91 4.90
C ASN A 57 4.66 4.66 4.85
N LEU A 58 4.17 3.52 5.34
CA LEU A 58 4.84 2.23 5.21
C LEU A 58 5.11 1.86 3.76
N LEU A 59 4.11 2.01 2.88
CA LEU A 59 4.27 1.74 1.46
C LEU A 59 5.27 2.69 0.79
N LEU A 60 5.23 3.97 1.13
CA LEU A 60 6.17 4.97 0.58
C LEU A 60 7.62 4.73 0.97
N VAL A 61 7.88 4.08 2.10
CA VAL A 61 9.24 3.70 2.51
C VAL A 61 9.65 2.36 1.90
N THR A 62 8.76 1.38 1.90
CA THR A 62 9.10 0.01 1.47
C THR A 62 9.25 -0.12 -0.04
N PHE A 63 8.45 0.56 -0.86
CA PHE A 63 8.56 0.48 -2.32
C PHE A 63 9.95 0.88 -2.87
N PRO A 64 10.52 2.04 -2.55
CA PRO A 64 11.83 2.42 -3.06
C PRO A 64 12.95 1.52 -2.51
N LEU A 65 12.84 1.05 -1.26
CA LEU A 65 13.81 0.11 -0.71
C LEU A 65 13.77 -1.24 -1.43
N MET A 66 12.57 -1.76 -1.72
CA MET A 66 12.43 -2.98 -2.52
C MET A 66 12.95 -2.81 -3.94
N ALA A 67 12.68 -1.66 -4.58
CA ALA A 67 13.25 -1.35 -5.88
C ALA A 67 14.78 -1.38 -5.86
N ALA A 68 15.41 -0.75 -4.84
CA ALA A 68 16.85 -0.77 -4.67
C ALA A 68 17.39 -2.20 -4.49
N CYS A 69 16.74 -3.04 -3.68
CA CYS A 69 17.12 -4.43 -3.50
C CYS A 69 17.05 -5.22 -4.81
N LEU A 70 16.01 -5.02 -5.63
CA LEU A 70 15.85 -5.71 -6.91
C LEU A 70 16.85 -5.24 -7.97
N PHE A 71 17.11 -3.93 -8.06
CA PHE A 71 18.16 -3.40 -8.96
C PHE A 71 19.54 -3.89 -8.53
N PHE A 72 19.82 -3.91 -7.23
CA PHE A 72 21.05 -4.48 -6.69
C PHE A 72 21.17 -5.96 -7.08
N THR A 73 20.16 -6.79 -6.80
CA THR A 73 20.15 -8.21 -7.13
C THR A 73 20.32 -8.44 -8.64
N GLY A 74 19.57 -7.70 -9.48
CA GLY A 74 19.70 -7.76 -10.93
C GLY A 74 21.11 -7.40 -11.42
N GLY A 75 21.74 -6.37 -10.83
CA GLY A 75 23.11 -5.97 -11.15
C GLY A 75 24.14 -7.03 -10.79
N VAL A 76 23.92 -7.76 -9.69
CA VAL A 76 24.84 -8.83 -9.24
C VAL A 76 24.90 -10.00 -10.21
N PHE A 77 23.85 -10.28 -10.96
CA PHE A 77 23.88 -11.33 -12.00
C PHE A 77 24.87 -11.05 -13.13
N ASN A 78 25.34 -9.80 -13.30
CA ASN A 78 26.40 -9.45 -14.23
C ASN A 78 27.83 -9.81 -13.74
N ILE A 79 27.96 -10.21 -12.47
CA ILE A 79 29.27 -10.67 -11.95
C ILE A 79 29.63 -11.99 -12.62
N PRO A 80 30.87 -12.13 -13.17
CA PRO A 80 31.30 -13.36 -13.83
C PRO A 80 31.21 -14.57 -12.90
N GLU A 81 30.92 -15.74 -13.47
CA GLU A 81 30.83 -17.00 -12.72
C GLU A 81 32.16 -17.44 -12.11
N SER A 82 33.28 -16.90 -12.59
CA SER A 82 34.59 -17.11 -11.98
C SER A 82 34.68 -16.63 -10.53
N ASN A 83 33.87 -15.62 -10.16
CA ASN A 83 33.78 -15.06 -8.80
C ASN A 83 32.53 -15.58 -8.10
N ARG A 84 32.41 -16.90 -7.95
CA ARG A 84 31.22 -17.58 -7.43
C ARG A 84 30.81 -17.09 -6.03
N ASP A 85 31.74 -17.09 -5.07
CA ASP A 85 31.41 -16.82 -3.68
C ASP A 85 30.84 -15.41 -3.44
N PRO A 86 31.44 -14.31 -3.94
CA PRO A 86 30.85 -12.99 -3.79
C PRO A 86 29.54 -12.83 -4.55
N ARG A 87 29.38 -13.46 -5.73
CA ARG A 87 28.14 -13.44 -6.51
C ARG A 87 26.99 -14.04 -5.70
N ILE A 88 27.18 -15.25 -5.16
CA ILE A 88 26.23 -15.97 -4.35
C ILE A 88 25.83 -15.17 -3.10
N ALA A 89 26.83 -14.65 -2.37
CA ALA A 89 26.59 -13.86 -1.17
C ALA A 89 25.77 -12.61 -1.45
N CYS A 90 26.08 -11.90 -2.53
CA CYS A 90 25.35 -10.69 -2.90
C CYS A 90 23.90 -10.98 -3.36
N ILE A 91 23.68 -12.06 -4.15
CA ILE A 91 22.32 -12.46 -4.56
C ILE A 91 21.46 -12.78 -3.33
N THR A 92 22.02 -13.61 -2.42
CA THR A 92 21.33 -14.00 -1.18
C THR A 92 21.01 -12.79 -0.32
N THR A 93 21.99 -11.90 -0.13
CA THR A 93 21.79 -10.68 0.66
C THR A 93 20.71 -9.78 0.05
N GLY A 94 20.76 -9.57 -1.26
CA GLY A 94 19.76 -8.74 -1.97
C GLY A 94 18.33 -9.29 -1.83
N LEU A 95 18.15 -10.60 -1.99
CA LEU A 95 16.84 -11.24 -1.85
C LEU A 95 16.36 -11.28 -0.39
N TYR A 96 17.25 -11.49 0.57
CA TYR A 96 16.91 -11.47 1.99
C TYR A 96 16.52 -10.07 2.45
N LEU A 97 17.23 -9.04 2.03
CA LEU A 97 16.87 -7.64 2.29
C LEU A 97 15.53 -7.29 1.65
N PHE A 98 15.29 -7.75 0.43
CA PHE A 98 13.99 -7.58 -0.22
C PHE A 98 12.86 -8.19 0.61
N MET A 99 13.00 -9.44 1.08
CA MET A 99 12.01 -10.11 1.91
C MET A 99 11.79 -9.38 3.26
N ALA A 100 12.87 -8.93 3.88
CA ALA A 100 12.82 -8.18 5.14
C ALA A 100 12.09 -6.84 5.00
N VAL A 101 12.27 -6.14 3.87
CA VAL A 101 11.59 -4.87 3.58
C VAL A 101 10.13 -5.08 3.16
N TYR A 102 9.86 -6.13 2.39
CA TYR A 102 8.50 -6.47 1.94
C TYR A 102 7.56 -6.80 3.11
N SER A 103 8.04 -7.58 4.07
CA SER A 103 7.24 -8.15 5.14
C SER A 103 6.45 -7.14 5.98
N PRO A 104 7.03 -6.04 6.48
CA PRO A 104 6.27 -5.09 7.29
C PRO A 104 5.36 -4.17 6.47
N GLY A 105 5.64 -3.99 5.19
CA GLY A 105 4.93 -3.06 4.30
C GLY A 105 3.89 -3.76 3.42
N LEU A 106 4.32 -4.20 2.25
CA LEU A 106 3.41 -4.77 1.24
C LEU A 106 2.82 -6.13 1.63
N GLY A 107 3.31 -6.79 2.66
CA GLY A 107 2.70 -8.02 3.18
C GLY A 107 1.28 -7.76 3.70
N PRO A 108 1.12 -7.11 4.84
CA PRO A 108 -0.18 -6.90 5.47
C PRO A 108 -0.97 -5.70 4.93
N VAL A 109 -0.30 -4.60 4.55
CA VAL A 109 -0.96 -3.32 4.22
C VAL A 109 -2.04 -3.45 3.13
N PRO A 110 -1.85 -4.14 1.99
CA PRO A 110 -2.89 -4.23 0.97
C PRO A 110 -4.19 -4.87 1.46
N PHE A 111 -4.11 -5.85 2.34
CA PHE A 111 -5.28 -6.52 2.91
C PHE A 111 -5.97 -5.64 3.95
N THR A 112 -5.21 -5.04 4.85
CA THR A 112 -5.75 -4.09 5.84
C THR A 112 -6.40 -2.90 5.14
N TYR A 113 -5.70 -2.32 4.16
CA TYR A 113 -6.20 -1.17 3.40
C TYR A 113 -7.49 -1.51 2.64
N SER A 114 -7.60 -2.70 2.04
CA SER A 114 -8.83 -3.11 1.36
C SER A 114 -10.00 -3.25 2.35
N ALA A 115 -9.75 -3.70 3.59
CA ALA A 115 -10.78 -3.76 4.62
C ALA A 115 -11.25 -2.38 5.09
N GLU A 116 -10.36 -1.40 5.08
CA GLU A 116 -10.66 -0.01 5.45
C GLU A 116 -11.30 0.79 4.31
N ALA A 117 -10.97 0.47 3.05
CA ALA A 117 -11.44 1.22 1.87
C ALA A 117 -12.90 0.95 1.50
N PHE A 118 -13.49 -0.17 1.94
CA PHE A 118 -14.87 -0.50 1.61
C PHE A 118 -15.83 -0.19 2.76
N PRO A 119 -16.97 0.48 2.50
CA PRO A 119 -18.03 0.67 3.48
C PRO A 119 -18.53 -0.67 4.05
N LEU A 120 -19.00 -0.64 5.30
CA LEU A 120 -19.32 -1.85 6.06
C LEU A 120 -20.30 -2.79 5.33
N HIS A 121 -21.31 -2.24 4.64
CA HIS A 121 -22.36 -3.00 3.98
C HIS A 121 -21.92 -3.79 2.73
N ILE A 122 -20.78 -3.43 2.10
CA ILE A 122 -20.20 -4.12 0.93
C ILE A 122 -18.79 -4.63 1.18
N ARG A 123 -18.26 -4.50 2.39
CA ARG A 123 -16.86 -4.83 2.72
C ARG A 123 -16.47 -6.24 2.33
N ASP A 124 -17.30 -7.22 2.63
CA ASP A 124 -17.02 -8.62 2.33
C ASP A 124 -16.89 -8.86 0.82
N ILE A 125 -17.80 -8.29 0.03
CA ILE A 125 -17.75 -8.39 -1.43
C ILE A 125 -16.56 -7.64 -1.99
N GLY A 126 -16.25 -6.46 -1.46
CA GLY A 126 -15.12 -5.64 -1.86
C GLY A 126 -13.78 -6.33 -1.57
N MET A 127 -13.62 -6.91 -0.39
CA MET A 127 -12.43 -7.67 -0.01
C MET A 127 -12.28 -8.95 -0.84
N ALA A 128 -13.38 -9.68 -1.07
CA ALA A 128 -13.37 -10.87 -1.92
C ALA A 128 -12.93 -10.53 -3.35
N SER A 129 -13.47 -9.45 -3.92
CA SER A 129 -13.09 -8.96 -5.26
C SER A 129 -11.62 -8.54 -5.32
N SER A 130 -11.13 -7.79 -4.32
CA SER A 130 -9.73 -7.37 -4.22
C SER A 130 -8.80 -8.57 -4.13
N THR A 131 -9.17 -9.57 -3.33
CA THR A 131 -8.42 -10.83 -3.18
C THR A 131 -8.40 -11.62 -4.49
N ALA A 132 -9.55 -11.76 -5.16
CA ALA A 132 -9.64 -12.45 -6.45
C ALA A 132 -8.75 -11.78 -7.51
N ILE A 133 -8.75 -10.46 -7.59
CA ILE A 133 -7.89 -9.69 -8.49
C ILE A 133 -6.41 -9.92 -8.13
N THR A 134 -6.07 -9.90 -6.85
CA THR A 134 -4.71 -10.14 -6.37
C THR A 134 -4.20 -11.51 -6.79
N TRP A 135 -4.97 -12.57 -6.60
CA TRP A 135 -4.60 -13.92 -7.02
C TRP A 135 -4.63 -14.12 -8.53
N GLY A 136 -5.52 -13.44 -9.25
CA GLY A 136 -5.52 -13.40 -10.71
C GLY A 136 -4.21 -12.83 -11.27
N PHE A 137 -3.75 -11.69 -10.74
CA PHE A 137 -2.44 -11.12 -11.10
C PHE A 137 -1.27 -12.00 -10.65
N ASN A 138 -1.38 -12.67 -9.51
CA ASN A 138 -0.39 -13.66 -9.09
C ASN A 138 -0.20 -14.75 -10.14
N PHE A 139 -1.29 -15.32 -10.62
CA PHE A 139 -1.25 -16.31 -11.69
C PHE A 139 -0.53 -15.77 -12.93
N ILE A 140 -0.91 -14.59 -13.41
CA ILE A 140 -0.31 -13.96 -14.61
C ILE A 140 1.20 -13.79 -14.42
N ILE A 141 1.63 -13.23 -13.31
CA ILE A 141 3.04 -12.95 -13.02
C ILE A 141 3.84 -14.24 -12.91
N SER A 142 3.32 -15.24 -12.20
CA SER A 142 3.99 -16.53 -12.02
C SER A 142 4.11 -17.28 -13.34
N PHE A 143 3.08 -17.22 -14.18
CA PHE A 143 3.09 -17.86 -15.50
C PHE A 143 4.03 -17.16 -16.48
N THR A 144 4.12 -15.84 -16.43
CA THR A 144 4.93 -15.04 -17.38
C THR A 144 6.40 -14.95 -16.98
N TRP A 145 6.76 -15.22 -15.73
CA TRP A 145 8.13 -15.11 -15.23
C TRP A 145 9.17 -15.88 -16.05
N PRO A 146 8.99 -17.17 -16.39
CA PRO A 146 9.98 -17.89 -17.17
C PRO A 146 10.20 -17.29 -18.56
N ALA A 147 9.13 -16.78 -19.19
CA ALA A 147 9.21 -16.11 -20.49
C ALA A 147 9.93 -14.76 -20.37
N LEU A 148 9.60 -13.98 -19.36
CA LEU A 148 10.23 -12.68 -19.06
C LEU A 148 11.74 -12.87 -18.85
N ARG A 149 12.12 -13.85 -18.04
CA ARG A 149 13.50 -14.17 -17.76
C ARG A 149 14.29 -14.60 -19.01
N ARG A 150 13.69 -15.42 -19.88
CA ARG A 150 14.31 -15.83 -21.14
C ARG A 150 14.53 -14.66 -22.10
N SER A 151 13.61 -13.69 -22.11
CA SER A 151 13.67 -12.55 -23.03
C SER A 151 14.60 -11.44 -22.56
N PHE A 152 14.61 -11.13 -21.25
CA PHE A 152 15.36 -10.01 -20.69
C PHE A 152 16.61 -10.43 -19.91
N GLY A 153 16.83 -11.73 -19.71
CA GLY A 153 17.85 -12.25 -18.80
C GLY A 153 17.52 -12.00 -17.32
N ASP A 154 18.38 -12.47 -16.43
CA ASP A 154 18.18 -12.31 -14.99
C ASP A 154 18.19 -10.84 -14.58
N THR A 155 19.19 -10.09 -15.01
CA THR A 155 19.34 -8.65 -14.75
C THR A 155 18.10 -7.87 -15.20
N GLY A 156 17.62 -8.13 -16.43
CA GLY A 156 16.47 -7.45 -16.99
C GLY A 156 15.17 -7.80 -16.27
N ALA A 157 14.99 -9.07 -15.90
CA ALA A 157 13.80 -9.54 -15.21
C ALA A 157 13.67 -8.94 -13.80
N PHE A 158 14.76 -8.88 -13.02
CA PHE A 158 14.75 -8.21 -11.71
C PHE A 158 14.58 -6.69 -11.84
N SER A 159 15.20 -6.08 -12.85
CA SER A 159 15.05 -4.65 -13.13
C SER A 159 13.60 -4.29 -13.52
N TRP A 160 12.90 -5.16 -14.24
CA TRP A 160 11.48 -5.00 -14.57
C TRP A 160 10.62 -4.88 -13.31
N TYR A 161 10.80 -5.77 -12.32
CA TYR A 161 10.09 -5.68 -11.05
C TYR A 161 10.56 -4.49 -10.20
N GLY A 162 11.84 -4.14 -10.29
CA GLY A 162 12.37 -2.91 -9.69
C GLY A 162 11.65 -1.66 -10.20
N ALA A 163 11.45 -1.57 -11.53
CA ALA A 163 10.71 -0.47 -12.16
C ALA A 163 9.22 -0.43 -11.71
N TRP A 164 8.58 -1.59 -11.58
CA TRP A 164 7.23 -1.66 -11.03
C TRP A 164 7.13 -1.20 -9.57
N ASN A 165 8.16 -1.43 -8.75
CA ASN A 165 8.20 -0.89 -7.40
C ASN A 165 8.32 0.64 -7.40
N ILE A 166 9.12 1.24 -8.31
CA ILE A 166 9.16 2.70 -8.47
C ILE A 166 7.80 3.24 -8.93
N PHE A 167 7.16 2.58 -9.88
CA PHE A 167 5.79 2.95 -10.29
C PHE A 167 4.80 2.83 -9.12
N GLY A 168 4.91 1.77 -8.31
CA GLY A 168 4.12 1.60 -7.08
C GLY A 168 4.30 2.73 -6.08
N PHE A 169 5.54 3.19 -5.88
CA PHE A 169 5.84 4.36 -5.07
C PHE A 169 5.14 5.62 -5.57
N VAL A 170 5.26 5.91 -6.87
CA VAL A 170 4.62 7.07 -7.49
C VAL A 170 3.10 6.99 -7.37
N PHE A 171 2.54 5.81 -7.65
CA PHE A 171 1.11 5.54 -7.52
C PHE A 171 0.61 5.78 -6.09
N CYS A 172 1.27 5.23 -5.08
CA CYS A 172 0.91 5.41 -3.67
C CYS A 172 1.08 6.86 -3.23
N TYR A 173 2.11 7.56 -3.72
CA TYR A 173 2.32 8.96 -3.37
C TYR A 173 1.17 9.86 -3.81
N PHE A 174 0.68 9.69 -5.03
CA PHE A 174 -0.33 10.59 -5.60
C PHE A 174 -1.77 10.16 -5.37
N LEU A 175 -2.03 8.85 -5.28
CA LEU A 175 -3.39 8.31 -5.35
C LEU A 175 -3.86 7.61 -4.07
N LEU A 176 -2.92 7.22 -3.17
CA LEU A 176 -3.30 6.49 -1.97
C LEU A 176 -3.46 7.46 -0.79
N PRO A 177 -4.68 7.66 -0.25
CA PRO A 177 -4.88 8.40 0.99
C PRO A 177 -4.36 7.61 2.20
N GLU A 178 -4.05 8.32 3.30
CA GLU A 178 -3.73 7.68 4.57
C GLU A 178 -5.02 7.36 5.32
N THR A 179 -5.10 6.14 5.86
CA THR A 179 -6.29 5.64 6.57
C THR A 179 -6.03 5.42 8.07
N LYS A 180 -4.83 5.75 8.53
CA LYS A 180 -4.40 5.54 9.92
C LYS A 180 -5.29 6.27 10.92
N ASN A 181 -5.75 5.56 11.96
CA ASN A 181 -6.50 6.10 13.10
C ASN A 181 -7.79 6.85 12.73
N LEU A 182 -8.38 6.57 11.58
CA LEU A 182 -9.64 7.15 11.14
C LEU A 182 -10.81 6.25 11.53
N THR A 183 -11.91 6.85 11.94
CA THR A 183 -13.19 6.17 12.12
C THR A 183 -13.80 5.79 10.76
N LEU A 184 -14.79 4.90 10.73
CA LEU A 184 -15.43 4.49 9.48
C LEU A 184 -16.11 5.66 8.75
N GLU A 185 -16.68 6.61 9.51
CA GLU A 185 -17.32 7.81 8.97
C GLU A 185 -16.30 8.77 8.35
N GLU A 186 -15.14 8.92 8.99
CA GLU A 186 -14.03 9.71 8.44
C GLU A 186 -13.43 9.08 7.20
N LEU A 187 -13.36 7.74 7.13
CA LEU A 187 -12.91 7.02 5.95
C LEU A 187 -13.83 7.25 4.75
N ASP A 188 -15.14 7.24 4.93
CA ASP A 188 -16.11 7.55 3.88
C ASP A 188 -15.88 8.97 3.33
N ASN A 189 -15.59 9.93 4.19
CA ASN A 189 -15.24 11.29 3.79
C ASN A 189 -13.92 11.36 3.02
N VAL A 190 -12.88 10.63 3.47
CA VAL A 190 -11.60 10.56 2.78
C VAL A 190 -11.75 9.98 1.38
N PHE A 191 -12.52 8.92 1.21
CA PHE A 191 -12.76 8.28 -0.08
C PHE A 191 -13.76 9.03 -0.98
N SER A 192 -14.52 9.99 -0.43
CA SER A 192 -15.40 10.87 -1.22
C SER A 192 -14.62 11.92 -2.02
N VAL A 193 -13.39 12.25 -1.60
CA VAL A 193 -12.54 13.23 -2.31
C VAL A 193 -12.05 12.64 -3.63
N SER A 194 -12.17 13.42 -4.69
CA SER A 194 -11.74 13.02 -6.04
C SER A 194 -10.23 12.71 -6.08
N ASN A 195 -9.87 11.62 -6.78
CA ASN A 195 -8.46 11.26 -7.02
C ASN A 195 -7.65 12.41 -7.66
N ARG A 196 -8.30 13.28 -8.43
CA ARG A 196 -7.65 14.46 -9.05
C ARG A 196 -7.29 15.51 -8.00
N GLU A 197 -8.16 15.77 -7.06
CA GLU A 197 -7.92 16.72 -5.96
C GLU A 197 -6.83 16.22 -5.04
N HIS A 198 -6.86 14.91 -4.71
CA HIS A 198 -5.83 14.26 -3.94
C HIS A 198 -4.46 14.34 -4.62
N ALA A 199 -4.36 14.01 -5.90
CA ALA A 199 -3.12 14.11 -6.67
C ALA A 199 -2.64 15.57 -6.78
N ALA A 200 -3.54 16.53 -7.03
CA ALA A 200 -3.21 17.96 -7.09
C ALA A 200 -2.67 18.48 -5.75
N TYR A 201 -3.26 18.06 -4.64
CA TYR A 201 -2.77 18.39 -3.30
C TYR A 201 -1.34 17.92 -3.08
N TYR A 202 -1.05 16.62 -3.35
CA TYR A 202 0.30 16.08 -3.15
C TYR A 202 1.32 16.65 -4.15
N THR A 203 0.90 17.01 -5.35
CA THR A 203 1.76 17.74 -6.30
C THR A 203 2.17 19.10 -5.74
N ARG A 204 1.24 19.84 -5.12
CA ARG A 204 1.54 21.13 -4.47
C ARG A 204 2.36 20.97 -3.19
N LYS A 205 2.20 19.86 -2.48
CA LYS A 205 2.91 19.54 -1.24
C LYS A 205 4.35 19.09 -1.49
N LEU A 206 4.68 18.56 -2.68
CA LEU A 206 6.01 18.10 -3.04
C LEU A 206 7.10 19.18 -2.89
N PRO A 207 6.96 20.40 -3.48
CA PRO A 207 7.95 21.44 -3.30
C PRO A 207 8.09 21.93 -1.85
N TRP A 208 7.00 21.83 -1.05
CA TRP A 208 7.06 22.12 0.37
C TRP A 208 7.92 21.10 1.13
N TYR A 209 7.76 19.79 0.84
CA TYR A 209 8.62 18.74 1.39
C TYR A 209 10.10 18.96 1.03
N LEU A 210 10.39 19.27 -0.23
CA LEU A 210 11.76 19.56 -0.67
C LEU A 210 12.36 20.76 0.09
N LYS A 211 11.59 21.83 0.27
CA LYS A 211 12.03 23.01 1.03
C LYS A 211 12.27 22.69 2.49
N LYS A 212 11.38 21.97 3.13
CA LYS A 212 11.45 21.67 4.56
C LYS A 212 12.55 20.65 4.90
N TYR A 213 12.61 19.51 4.17
CA TYR A 213 13.49 18.39 4.54
C TYR A 213 14.84 18.40 3.84
N ILE A 214 14.92 18.84 2.57
CA ILE A 214 16.19 18.87 1.82
C ILE A 214 16.87 20.20 2.00
N LEU A 215 16.17 21.32 1.81
CA LEU A 215 16.74 22.65 1.96
C LEU A 215 16.74 23.16 3.41
N ARG A 216 16.14 22.40 4.36
CA ARG A 216 16.03 22.74 5.79
C ARG A 216 15.58 24.17 6.06
N LYS A 217 14.71 24.72 5.20
CA LYS A 217 14.14 26.05 5.38
C LYS A 217 12.94 25.96 6.31
N ASP A 218 12.79 26.98 7.16
CA ASP A 218 11.59 27.12 7.98
C ASP A 218 10.44 27.56 7.07
N VAL A 219 9.49 26.67 6.85
CA VAL A 219 8.29 26.90 6.05
C VAL A 219 7.06 26.69 6.93
N PRO A 220 6.04 27.54 6.80
CA PRO A 220 4.79 27.37 7.55
C PRO A 220 4.17 25.99 7.28
N PRO A 221 3.38 25.46 8.24
CA PRO A 221 2.71 24.18 8.05
C PRO A 221 1.85 24.21 6.80
N PHE A 222 1.90 23.13 6.02
CA PHE A 222 1.07 23.01 4.81
C PHE A 222 -0.38 22.73 5.23
N PRO A 223 -1.38 23.41 4.63
CA PRO A 223 -2.79 23.18 4.98
C PRO A 223 -3.15 21.71 4.77
N GLU A 224 -3.90 21.15 5.70
CA GLU A 224 -4.34 19.76 5.64
C GLU A 224 -5.44 19.59 4.58
N LEU A 225 -5.44 18.46 3.87
CA LEU A 225 -6.45 18.15 2.85
C LEU A 225 -7.80 17.82 3.48
N TYR A 226 -7.76 17.23 4.67
CA TYR A 226 -8.93 16.81 5.44
C TYR A 226 -8.99 17.61 6.73
N GLU A 227 -10.11 18.29 6.99
CA GLU A 227 -10.32 19.11 8.18
C GLU A 227 -10.66 18.30 9.46
N PHE A 228 -10.26 17.02 9.53
CA PHE A 228 -10.57 16.16 10.67
C PHE A 228 -9.76 16.49 11.92
N ALA A 229 -8.59 17.06 11.78
CA ALA A 229 -7.64 17.25 12.88
C ALA A 229 -7.89 18.49 13.73
N ALA A 230 -8.84 19.36 13.39
CA ALA A 230 -9.04 20.63 14.07
C ALA A 230 -10.10 20.61 15.17
N ASN A 231 -10.90 19.55 15.31
CA ASN A 231 -11.96 19.50 16.32
C ASN A 231 -11.76 18.35 17.31
N ASP A 232 -11.04 18.63 18.36
CA ASP A 232 -11.13 17.95 19.64
C ASP A 232 -12.64 17.88 20.05
N GLY A 233 -13.31 16.79 19.73
CA GLY A 233 -14.58 16.39 20.34
C GLY A 233 -15.87 17.09 19.91
N GLN A 234 -15.90 17.86 18.82
CA GLN A 234 -17.15 18.38 18.27
C GLN A 234 -17.41 17.82 16.86
N TYR A 235 -18.43 16.98 16.75
CA TYR A 235 -18.98 16.55 15.44
C TYR A 235 -19.36 17.78 14.63
N PRO A 236 -19.09 17.80 13.31
CA PRO A 236 -19.56 18.90 12.45
C PRO A 236 -21.08 18.97 12.56
N GLN A 237 -21.59 20.05 13.12
CA GLN A 237 -23.00 20.40 13.02
C GLN A 237 -23.26 20.65 11.53
N GLU A 238 -24.09 19.80 10.94
CA GLU A 238 -24.64 20.00 9.61
C GLU A 238 -25.09 21.48 9.50
N LYS A 239 -24.40 22.26 8.66
CA LYS A 239 -24.86 23.62 8.36
C LYS A 239 -26.21 23.47 7.65
N PRO A 240 -27.30 23.96 8.22
CA PRO A 240 -28.58 23.91 7.53
C PRO A 240 -28.44 24.71 6.24
N ASP A 241 -28.74 24.06 5.12
CA ASP A 241 -28.80 24.68 3.80
C ASP A 241 -29.61 25.97 3.85
N ALA A 242 -28.96 27.11 3.71
CA ALA A 242 -29.54 28.45 3.72
C ALA A 242 -30.31 28.76 2.41
N LYS A 243 -30.99 27.78 1.81
CA LYS A 243 -31.75 27.94 0.57
C LYS A 243 -33.20 27.50 0.60
N HIS A 244 -33.82 27.30 1.80
CA HIS A 244 -35.23 27.03 1.88
C HIS A 244 -35.95 27.80 3.01
N ILE A 245 -35.72 29.12 3.10
CA ILE A 245 -36.58 30.01 3.88
C ILE A 245 -36.89 31.22 3.01
N GLU A 246 -37.71 31.02 2.01
CA GLU A 246 -38.63 32.04 1.49
C GLU A 246 -39.83 31.36 0.85
N GLY A 247 -40.96 31.46 1.53
CA GLY A 247 -42.28 31.22 0.94
C GLY A 247 -43.09 30.08 1.56
N ASN A 248 -43.65 30.24 2.72
CA ASN A 248 -45.11 30.26 2.83
C ASN A 248 -45.57 30.43 4.29
N ASN A 249 -45.93 31.65 4.64
CA ASN A 249 -46.82 31.93 5.78
C ASN A 249 -48.23 31.52 5.40
N SER A 250 -48.71 30.42 5.91
CA SER A 250 -50.17 30.22 6.13
C SER A 250 -50.35 29.14 7.19
N VAL A 251 -50.63 29.61 8.38
CA VAL A 251 -51.18 28.84 9.51
C VAL A 251 -52.69 28.66 9.25
N PRO A 252 -53.26 27.49 9.40
CA PRO A 252 -54.65 27.34 9.85
C PRO A 252 -54.75 26.67 11.21
N PRO A 253 -55.83 26.95 11.97
CA PRO A 253 -55.86 26.76 13.41
C PRO A 253 -56.32 25.36 13.82
N SER A 254 -56.03 25.13 15.10
CA SER A 254 -56.49 24.08 16.00
C SER A 254 -57.87 23.45 15.70
N ALA A 255 -57.90 22.13 15.74
CA ALA A 255 -59.08 21.38 16.21
C ALA A 255 -58.66 20.04 16.84
N ASP A 256 -58.98 19.98 18.10
CA ASP A 256 -59.51 18.87 18.90
C ASP A 256 -58.74 17.58 19.15
N ARG A 257 -58.49 17.47 20.45
CA ARG A 257 -58.30 16.23 21.21
C ARG A 257 -59.48 15.29 21.00
N GLU A 258 -59.23 14.03 20.69
CA GLU A 258 -60.03 12.94 21.23
C GLU A 258 -59.20 11.68 21.46
N VAL A 259 -59.15 11.33 22.66
CA VAL A 259 -59.01 10.12 23.42
C VAL A 259 -59.58 8.89 22.69
N PHE A 260 -58.73 7.87 22.50
CA PHE A 260 -59.22 6.49 22.53
C PHE A 260 -58.20 5.60 23.29
N SER A 261 -58.59 5.30 24.50
CA SER A 261 -58.13 4.16 25.27
C SER A 261 -58.93 2.91 24.88
N ARG A 262 -58.29 1.76 25.00
CA ARG A 262 -58.79 0.39 25.24
C ARG A 262 -58.49 -0.66 24.16
N THR A 263 -57.80 -1.62 24.67
CA THR A 263 -58.06 -3.09 24.71
C THR A 263 -57.83 -3.88 23.41
N ARG A 264 -56.86 -4.71 23.35
CA ARG A 264 -56.65 -6.05 23.91
C ARG A 264 -55.25 -6.55 23.63
#